data_9d5f2cd85d509cea3491d8a3502cd534
#
_entry.id   9d5f2cd85d509cea3491d8a3502cd534
#
_cell.length_a   1.000
_cell.length_b   1.000
_cell.length_c   1.000
_cell.angle_alpha   90.00
_cell.angle_beta   90.00
_cell.angle_gamma   90.00
#
_symmetry.space_group_name_H-M   'P 1'
#
loop_
_entity.id
_entity.type
_entity.pdbx_description
1 polymer ?
#
loop_
_entity_poly.entity_id
_entity_poly.type
_entity_poly.pdbx_seq_one_letter_code
_entity_poly.pdbx_strand_id
1 'polypeptide(L)'
;MRCIDWGLALMVIEITKKHIIAAITCLAVGVAIGVGTVMLVNHESKNMSQTEATSAQVKSVEAPRQETSTPTNQTNTNSMDVLTYRNARFGFSVRYPSTWVKGQEPTNGDGCIISPQDGTIEVTVSGSNNTLNETTQAAYYRVLNMAKQRGIPGFHTVSDDWYVVTYTDGTFIYYVKGFVGTGSENKLYIKYLQSKKDLYQDVVQQLENGFNHGDLDA
;
A
#
# COMPACT_ATOMS: atom_id res chain seq x y z
N MET A 1 -11.68 -44.77 -24.36
CA MET A 1 -11.73 -44.46 -22.94
C MET A 1 -10.28 -44.38 -22.44
N ARG A 2 -9.76 -43.21 -22.18
CA ARG A 2 -8.40 -43.04 -21.61
C ARG A 2 -8.57 -42.78 -20.11
N CYS A 3 -8.03 -43.67 -19.28
CA CYS A 3 -7.93 -43.42 -17.85
C CYS A 3 -7.03 -42.24 -17.57
N ILE A 4 -7.57 -41.19 -16.95
CA ILE A 4 -6.81 -40.05 -16.46
C ILE A 4 -6.10 -40.53 -15.20
N ASP A 5 -4.75 -40.39 -15.24
CA ASP A 5 -3.88 -40.82 -14.14
C ASP A 5 -3.98 -39.82 -12.97
N TRP A 6 -4.79 -40.14 -11.99
CA TRP A 6 -5.05 -39.38 -10.76
C TRP A 6 -3.80 -39.28 -9.86
N GLY A 7 -2.78 -40.10 -10.09
CA GLY A 7 -1.55 -40.12 -9.31
C GLY A 7 -0.69 -38.86 -9.52
N LEU A 8 -0.64 -38.33 -10.76
CA LEU A 8 0.14 -37.13 -11.09
C LEU A 8 -0.46 -35.85 -10.51
N ALA A 9 -1.81 -35.75 -10.48
CA ALA A 9 -2.50 -34.58 -9.95
C ALA A 9 -2.30 -34.43 -8.42
N LEU A 10 -2.33 -35.53 -7.67
CA LEU A 10 -2.06 -35.52 -6.24
C LEU A 10 -0.62 -35.19 -5.90
N MET A 11 0.35 -35.62 -6.72
CA MET A 11 1.77 -35.34 -6.53
C MET A 11 2.08 -33.85 -6.76
N VAL A 12 1.45 -33.20 -7.74
CA VAL A 12 1.62 -31.76 -8.01
C VAL A 12 1.07 -30.91 -6.86
N ILE A 13 -0.06 -31.30 -6.27
CA ILE A 13 -0.67 -30.57 -5.13
C ILE A 13 0.21 -30.67 -3.87
N GLU A 14 0.85 -31.80 -3.62
CA GLU A 14 1.74 -31.96 -2.46
C GLU A 14 3.06 -31.19 -2.59
N ILE A 15 3.62 -31.12 -3.81
CA ILE A 15 4.83 -30.33 -4.09
C ILE A 15 4.56 -28.84 -3.86
N THR A 16 3.37 -28.35 -4.26
CA THR A 16 2.99 -26.94 -4.08
C THR A 16 2.86 -26.55 -2.60
N LYS A 17 2.30 -27.45 -1.77
CA LYS A 17 2.18 -27.21 -0.31
C LYS A 17 3.54 -27.17 0.39
N LYS A 18 4.47 -28.03 0.02
CA LYS A 18 5.84 -28.06 0.60
C LYS A 18 6.64 -26.78 0.27
N HIS A 19 6.48 -26.22 -0.92
CA HIS A 19 7.16 -24.98 -1.31
C HIS A 19 6.59 -23.75 -0.61
N ILE A 20 5.29 -23.70 -0.33
CA ILE A 20 4.66 -22.62 0.43
C ILE A 20 5.16 -22.60 1.89
N ILE A 21 5.29 -23.77 2.52
CA ILE A 21 5.80 -23.86 3.90
C ILE A 21 7.29 -23.48 3.97
N ALA A 22 8.10 -23.84 2.98
CA ALA A 22 9.51 -23.48 2.92
C ALA A 22 9.73 -21.97 2.71
N ALA A 23 8.87 -21.30 1.94
CA ALA A 23 8.93 -19.85 1.73
C ALA A 23 8.59 -19.06 3.01
N ILE A 24 7.62 -19.53 3.80
CA ILE A 24 7.22 -18.89 5.06
C ILE A 24 8.32 -19.02 6.13
N THR A 25 9.01 -20.17 6.20
CA THR A 25 10.10 -20.37 7.17
C THR A 25 11.35 -19.56 6.83
N CYS A 26 11.67 -19.31 5.55
CA CYS A 26 12.78 -18.44 5.18
C CYS A 26 12.52 -16.96 5.51
N LEU A 27 11.26 -16.50 5.48
CA LEU A 27 10.93 -15.13 5.87
C LEU A 27 11.05 -14.91 7.39
N ALA A 28 10.72 -15.91 8.21
CA ALA A 28 10.82 -15.82 9.66
C ALA A 28 12.26 -15.80 10.19
N VAL A 29 13.21 -16.45 9.50
CA VAL A 29 14.64 -16.48 9.89
C VAL A 29 15.37 -15.20 9.45
N GLY A 30 14.95 -14.56 8.35
CA GLY A 30 15.55 -13.30 7.87
C GLY A 30 15.31 -12.10 8.78
N VAL A 31 14.19 -12.07 9.52
CA VAL A 31 13.84 -10.98 10.45
C VAL A 31 14.60 -11.10 11.77
N ALA A 32 14.99 -12.31 12.20
CA ALA A 32 15.70 -12.52 13.46
C ALA A 32 17.19 -12.11 13.44
N ILE A 33 17.81 -12.02 12.27
CA ILE A 33 19.23 -11.66 12.13
C ILE A 33 19.44 -10.15 11.97
N GLY A 34 18.41 -9.39 11.58
CA GLY A 34 18.48 -7.94 11.36
C GLY A 34 18.36 -7.08 12.62
N VAL A 35 17.88 -7.62 13.73
CA VAL A 35 17.66 -6.86 14.99
C VAL A 35 18.84 -6.92 15.95
N GLY A 36 19.83 -7.79 15.70
CA GLY A 36 20.94 -8.07 16.62
C GLY A 36 22.16 -7.14 16.51
N THR A 37 22.25 -6.24 15.52
CA THR A 37 23.49 -5.49 15.24
C THR A 37 23.45 -3.98 15.48
N VAL A 38 22.35 -3.41 16.03
CA VAL A 38 22.24 -1.95 16.29
C VAL A 38 22.43 -1.56 17.76
N MET A 39 22.69 -2.49 18.67
CA MET A 39 22.77 -2.22 20.14
C MET A 39 24.18 -2.13 20.71
N LEU A 40 25.23 -1.78 19.96
CA LEU A 40 26.59 -1.71 20.50
C LEU A 40 27.43 -0.49 20.08
N VAL A 41 26.85 0.68 19.87
CA VAL A 41 27.66 1.92 19.80
C VAL A 41 26.86 3.08 20.42
N ASN A 42 26.84 3.19 21.74
CA ASN A 42 26.69 4.48 22.43
C ASN A 42 27.01 4.28 23.94
N HIS A 43 28.28 4.29 24.25
CA HIS A 43 28.77 4.58 25.60
C HIS A 43 29.99 5.49 25.46
N GLU A 44 29.96 6.55 26.25
CA GLU A 44 30.97 7.56 26.56
C GLU A 44 30.89 8.92 25.84
N SER A 45 30.38 9.90 26.54
CA SER A 45 31.27 10.91 27.15
C SER A 45 30.54 11.73 28.22
N LYS A 46 31.17 11.80 29.35
CA LYS A 46 30.82 12.54 30.57
C LYS A 46 31.27 14.01 30.49
N ASN A 47 30.51 14.84 31.20
CA ASN A 47 30.95 15.81 32.24
C ASN A 47 30.93 17.32 31.98
N MET A 48 30.27 17.93 32.96
CA MET A 48 30.55 19.19 33.65
C MET A 48 30.14 20.50 32.95
N SER A 49 29.34 21.39 33.57
CA SER A 49 29.60 22.08 34.83
C SER A 49 28.36 22.85 35.34
N GLN A 50 28.19 22.90 36.65
CA GLN A 50 27.28 23.77 37.39
C GLN A 50 27.70 25.25 37.30
N THR A 51 26.75 26.17 37.41
CA THR A 51 26.88 27.37 38.24
C THR A 51 25.51 27.94 38.63
N GLU A 52 25.40 28.26 39.89
CA GLU A 52 24.26 28.74 40.67
C GLU A 52 23.93 30.23 40.51
N ALA A 53 22.75 30.53 41.07
CA ALA A 53 22.31 31.75 41.79
C ALA A 53 21.66 32.88 40.92
N THR A 54 20.53 33.49 41.24
CA THR A 54 20.09 34.03 42.54
C THR A 54 18.67 34.64 42.38
N SER A 55 17.89 34.53 43.42
CA SER A 55 16.62 35.10 43.81
C SER A 55 16.33 36.56 43.49
N ALA A 56 15.08 36.90 43.13
CA ALA A 56 14.37 38.07 43.69
C ALA A 56 12.85 37.96 43.52
N GLN A 57 12.12 38.00 44.64
CA GLN A 57 10.69 38.20 44.80
C GLN A 57 10.30 39.65 44.41
N VAL A 58 9.06 39.85 43.94
CA VAL A 58 8.10 40.86 44.38
C VAL A 58 6.69 40.71 43.78
N LYS A 59 5.69 40.41 44.63
CA LYS A 59 4.36 40.95 44.83
C LYS A 59 3.30 41.00 43.70
N SER A 60 2.30 40.14 43.91
CA SER A 60 0.84 40.24 43.87
C SER A 60 0.16 41.51 43.32
N VAL A 61 -0.76 41.29 42.33
CA VAL A 61 -2.05 41.96 42.21
C VAL A 61 -3.07 41.00 41.60
N GLU A 62 -4.31 41.05 42.15
CA GLU A 62 -5.45 40.12 42.01
C GLU A 62 -6.34 40.44 40.80
N ALA A 63 -6.76 39.36 40.08
CA ALA A 63 -8.02 39.05 39.38
C ALA A 63 -8.53 39.93 38.20
N PRO A 64 -9.29 39.38 37.21
CA PRO A 64 -10.35 38.38 37.43
C PRO A 64 -10.33 37.15 36.50
N ARG A 65 -11.00 36.14 36.96
CA ARG A 65 -11.33 34.82 36.46
C ARG A 65 -11.77 34.81 35.01
N GLN A 66 -11.03 34.15 34.15
CA GLN A 66 -11.47 33.68 32.85
C GLN A 66 -11.36 32.16 32.81
N GLU A 67 -12.44 31.55 32.33
CA GLU A 67 -12.66 30.12 32.30
C GLU A 67 -11.57 29.37 31.56
N THR A 68 -10.97 28.40 32.24
CA THR A 68 -9.95 27.53 31.72
C THR A 68 -10.60 26.51 30.80
N SER A 69 -10.54 26.73 29.49
CA SER A 69 -10.68 25.66 28.52
C SER A 69 -9.43 24.78 28.61
N THR A 70 -9.64 23.56 29.07
CA THR A 70 -8.65 22.48 29.11
C THR A 70 -8.03 22.32 27.71
N PRO A 71 -6.69 22.39 27.52
CA PRO A 71 -6.11 22.01 26.26
C PRO A 71 -6.26 20.50 26.09
N THR A 72 -7.17 20.12 25.22
CA THR A 72 -7.20 18.75 24.68
C THR A 72 -5.84 18.49 24.05
N ASN A 73 -5.10 17.56 24.61
CA ASN A 73 -3.83 17.07 24.11
C ASN A 73 -4.08 16.49 22.71
N GLN A 74 -3.95 17.33 21.67
CA GLN A 74 -3.92 16.87 20.29
C GLN A 74 -2.62 16.10 20.12
N THR A 75 -2.72 14.78 20.15
CA THR A 75 -1.71 13.90 19.62
C THR A 75 -1.51 14.31 18.15
N ASN A 76 -0.41 14.98 17.84
CA ASN A 76 0.04 15.25 16.49
C ASN A 76 0.41 13.92 15.82
N THR A 77 -0.60 13.16 15.42
CA THR A 77 -0.45 12.24 14.31
C THR A 77 -0.36 13.14 13.08
N ASN A 78 0.75 13.11 12.36
CA ASN A 78 0.87 13.65 11.00
C ASN A 78 -0.10 12.88 10.09
N SER A 79 -1.40 13.10 10.22
CA SER A 79 -2.39 12.64 9.27
C SER A 79 -2.20 13.52 8.03
N MET A 80 -1.58 12.98 6.99
CA MET A 80 -1.59 13.64 5.69
C MET A 80 -3.06 13.89 5.31
N ASP A 81 -3.40 15.14 5.01
CA ASP A 81 -4.72 15.46 4.48
C ASP A 81 -4.95 14.65 3.21
N VAL A 82 -6.11 14.02 3.12
CA VAL A 82 -6.46 13.14 2.01
C VAL A 82 -7.69 13.64 1.29
N LEU A 83 -7.67 13.50 -0.04
CA LEU A 83 -8.82 13.67 -0.92
C LEU A 83 -9.36 12.28 -1.31
N THR A 84 -10.60 12.25 -1.77
CA THR A 84 -11.24 11.04 -2.31
C THR A 84 -11.67 11.29 -3.74
N TYR A 85 -11.19 10.48 -4.65
CA TYR A 85 -11.75 10.36 -5.99
C TYR A 85 -12.84 9.28 -6.00
N ARG A 86 -13.98 9.57 -6.63
CA ARG A 86 -15.05 8.62 -6.92
C ARG A 86 -15.30 8.59 -8.42
N ASN A 87 -15.27 7.40 -8.98
CA ASN A 87 -15.62 7.20 -10.37
C ASN A 87 -17.16 7.10 -10.52
N ALA A 88 -17.73 7.91 -11.43
CA ALA A 88 -19.16 7.96 -11.61
C ALA A 88 -19.73 6.75 -12.38
N ARG A 89 -18.91 6.14 -13.27
CA ARG A 89 -19.35 5.05 -14.13
C ARG A 89 -19.28 3.68 -13.44
N PHE A 90 -18.18 3.38 -12.76
CA PHE A 90 -17.92 2.09 -12.15
C PHE A 90 -18.06 2.10 -10.62
N GLY A 91 -18.35 3.26 -9.99
CA GLY A 91 -18.63 3.38 -8.57
C GLY A 91 -17.43 3.21 -7.63
N PHE A 92 -16.25 2.83 -8.11
CA PHE A 92 -15.07 2.69 -7.26
C PHE A 92 -14.59 4.04 -6.71
N SER A 93 -13.83 3.99 -5.63
CA SER A 93 -13.21 5.18 -5.05
C SER A 93 -11.80 4.89 -4.53
N VAL A 94 -10.95 5.93 -4.51
CA VAL A 94 -9.62 5.87 -3.93
C VAL A 94 -9.34 7.12 -3.10
N ARG A 95 -8.67 6.93 -1.95
CA ARG A 95 -8.18 8.01 -1.11
C ARG A 95 -6.71 8.27 -1.47
N TYR A 96 -6.34 9.54 -1.66
CA TYR A 96 -4.99 9.93 -2.04
C TYR A 96 -4.56 11.22 -1.33
N PRO A 97 -3.25 11.49 -1.18
CA PRO A 97 -2.74 12.71 -0.53
C PRO A 97 -3.28 13.99 -1.19
N SER A 98 -3.72 14.98 -0.40
CA SER A 98 -4.28 16.24 -0.91
C SER A 98 -3.28 17.07 -1.71
N THR A 99 -1.98 16.82 -1.55
CA THR A 99 -0.89 17.45 -2.29
C THR A 99 -0.70 16.90 -3.71
N TRP A 100 -1.41 15.81 -4.06
CA TRP A 100 -1.33 15.19 -5.37
C TRP A 100 -2.36 15.76 -6.33
N VAL A 101 -2.09 15.67 -7.62
CA VAL A 101 -2.95 16.14 -8.68
C VAL A 101 -3.70 14.99 -9.31
N LYS A 102 -5.04 15.10 -9.33
CA LYS A 102 -5.89 14.23 -10.14
C LYS A 102 -5.91 14.74 -11.57
N GLY A 103 -5.52 13.89 -12.52
CA GLY A 103 -5.62 14.16 -13.95
C GLY A 103 -7.06 14.22 -14.45
N GLN A 104 -7.22 14.65 -15.69
CA GLN A 104 -8.50 14.67 -16.36
C GLN A 104 -8.98 13.24 -16.62
N GLU A 105 -10.25 12.99 -16.37
CA GLU A 105 -10.88 11.72 -16.77
C GLU A 105 -11.03 11.66 -18.29
N PRO A 106 -10.79 10.50 -18.91
CA PRO A 106 -11.08 10.30 -20.32
C PRO A 106 -12.59 10.39 -20.59
N THR A 107 -12.96 10.64 -21.84
CA THR A 107 -14.37 10.83 -22.25
C THR A 107 -15.26 9.63 -21.92
N ASN A 108 -14.69 8.42 -21.91
CA ASN A 108 -15.41 7.20 -21.56
C ASN A 108 -15.64 7.02 -20.05
N GLY A 109 -15.06 7.89 -19.19
CA GLY A 109 -15.26 7.85 -17.75
C GLY A 109 -14.67 6.63 -17.04
N ASP A 110 -13.68 5.95 -17.63
CA ASP A 110 -13.15 4.69 -17.07
C ASP A 110 -12.26 4.88 -15.84
N GLY A 111 -11.80 6.10 -15.54
CA GLY A 111 -10.94 6.37 -14.41
C GLY A 111 -10.04 7.58 -14.60
N CYS A 112 -8.94 7.65 -13.86
CA CYS A 112 -7.97 8.74 -13.99
C CYS A 112 -6.58 8.34 -13.50
N ILE A 113 -5.60 9.22 -13.77
CA ILE A 113 -4.25 9.17 -13.20
C ILE A 113 -4.17 10.17 -12.06
N ILE A 114 -3.52 9.78 -10.96
CA ILE A 114 -3.27 10.62 -9.78
C ILE A 114 -1.78 10.54 -9.47
N SER A 115 -1.11 11.69 -9.35
CA SER A 115 0.33 11.73 -9.09
C SER A 115 0.74 13.04 -8.38
N PRO A 116 1.87 13.05 -7.66
CA PRO A 116 2.49 14.29 -7.23
C PRO A 116 3.03 15.05 -8.45
N GLN A 117 3.32 16.35 -8.28
CA GLN A 117 3.81 17.19 -9.38
C GLN A 117 5.17 16.77 -9.94
N ASP A 118 6.00 16.10 -9.13
CA ASP A 118 7.32 15.62 -9.56
C ASP A 118 7.27 14.31 -10.39
N GLY A 119 6.09 13.68 -10.50
CA GLY A 119 5.88 12.47 -11.30
C GLY A 119 6.66 11.23 -10.84
N THR A 120 7.21 11.21 -9.63
CA THR A 120 8.03 10.10 -9.13
C THR A 120 7.23 8.85 -8.77
N ILE A 121 5.93 9.00 -8.60
CA ILE A 121 4.93 7.93 -8.46
C ILE A 121 3.70 8.26 -9.29
N GLU A 122 3.14 7.29 -9.96
CA GLU A 122 1.93 7.38 -10.76
C GLU A 122 0.92 6.34 -10.28
N VAL A 123 -0.30 6.78 -10.04
CA VAL A 123 -1.42 5.93 -9.64
C VAL A 123 -2.49 6.01 -10.71
N THR A 124 -2.75 4.91 -11.40
CA THR A 124 -3.89 4.78 -12.31
C THR A 124 -5.00 4.01 -11.60
N VAL A 125 -6.19 4.60 -11.52
CA VAL A 125 -7.39 3.92 -11.06
C VAL A 125 -8.37 3.80 -12.21
N SER A 126 -8.90 2.62 -12.44
CA SER A 126 -9.74 2.36 -13.59
C SER A 126 -10.79 1.28 -13.34
N GLY A 127 -11.90 1.37 -14.07
CA GLY A 127 -12.89 0.32 -14.21
C GLY A 127 -13.00 -0.13 -15.66
N SER A 128 -13.38 -1.37 -15.87
CA SER A 128 -13.70 -1.92 -17.19
C SER A 128 -14.83 -2.94 -17.10
N ASN A 129 -15.66 -3.05 -18.14
CA ASN A 129 -16.69 -4.07 -18.19
C ASN A 129 -16.05 -5.46 -18.34
N ASN A 130 -16.52 -6.43 -17.57
CA ASN A 130 -16.10 -7.83 -17.67
C ASN A 130 -16.90 -8.58 -18.76
N THR A 131 -16.76 -8.16 -20.00
CA THR A 131 -17.52 -8.70 -21.14
C THR A 131 -17.18 -10.15 -21.50
N LEU A 132 -16.05 -10.66 -21.01
CA LEU A 132 -15.60 -12.03 -21.24
C LEU A 132 -15.94 -12.97 -20.08
N ASN A 133 -16.65 -12.49 -19.05
CA ASN A 133 -16.91 -13.23 -17.81
C ASN A 133 -15.62 -13.83 -17.22
N GLU A 134 -14.54 -13.05 -17.24
CA GLU A 134 -13.24 -13.47 -16.69
C GLU A 134 -13.39 -13.63 -15.17
N THR A 135 -12.94 -14.78 -14.65
CA THR A 135 -12.92 -15.00 -13.19
C THR A 135 -11.75 -14.26 -12.55
N THR A 136 -11.82 -13.98 -11.26
CA THR A 136 -10.72 -13.37 -10.49
C THR A 136 -9.41 -14.15 -10.69
N GLN A 137 -9.48 -15.47 -10.68
CA GLN A 137 -8.33 -16.35 -10.92
C GLN A 137 -7.74 -16.17 -12.32
N ALA A 138 -8.57 -16.03 -13.35
CA ALA A 138 -8.12 -15.82 -14.72
C ALA A 138 -7.47 -14.43 -14.88
N ALA A 139 -8.09 -13.38 -14.34
CA ALA A 139 -7.56 -12.03 -14.30
C ALA A 139 -6.20 -11.98 -13.58
N TYR A 140 -6.09 -12.64 -12.43
CA TYR A 140 -4.83 -12.79 -11.70
C TYR A 140 -3.73 -13.41 -12.57
N TYR A 141 -4.00 -14.55 -13.24
CA TYR A 141 -2.99 -15.19 -14.09
C TYR A 141 -2.64 -14.34 -15.31
N ARG A 142 -3.59 -13.62 -15.88
CA ARG A 142 -3.34 -12.67 -16.96
C ARG A 142 -2.34 -11.60 -16.54
N VAL A 143 -2.54 -10.99 -15.35
CA VAL A 143 -1.65 -9.96 -14.82
C VAL A 143 -0.30 -10.54 -14.39
N LEU A 144 -0.27 -11.71 -13.75
CA LEU A 144 0.97 -12.37 -13.33
C LEU A 144 1.83 -12.78 -14.54
N ASN A 145 1.21 -13.27 -15.63
CA ASN A 145 1.93 -13.61 -16.86
C ASN A 145 2.49 -12.36 -17.54
N MET A 146 1.73 -11.25 -17.55
CA MET A 146 2.24 -9.96 -18.01
C MET A 146 3.43 -9.49 -17.16
N ALA A 147 3.37 -9.63 -15.84
CA ALA A 147 4.45 -9.27 -14.94
C ALA A 147 5.71 -10.08 -15.23
N LYS A 148 5.60 -11.40 -15.48
CA LYS A 148 6.71 -12.28 -15.85
C LYS A 148 7.36 -11.91 -17.20
N GLN A 149 6.58 -11.37 -18.13
CA GLN A 149 7.08 -10.93 -19.44
C GLN A 149 7.78 -9.57 -19.36
N ARG A 150 7.38 -8.70 -18.42
CA ARG A 150 7.88 -7.32 -18.29
C ARG A 150 8.99 -7.16 -17.27
N GLY A 151 9.17 -8.14 -16.38
CA GLY A 151 10.14 -8.03 -15.32
C GLY A 151 10.15 -9.23 -14.38
N ILE A 152 10.53 -8.99 -13.15
CA ILE A 152 10.65 -10.00 -12.08
C ILE A 152 9.44 -9.84 -11.16
N PRO A 153 8.54 -10.84 -11.06
CA PRO A 153 7.45 -10.82 -10.10
C PRO A 153 7.97 -10.79 -8.65
N GLY A 154 7.30 -9.98 -7.83
CA GLY A 154 7.47 -9.93 -6.38
C GLY A 154 6.32 -10.62 -5.66
N PHE A 155 5.75 -9.94 -4.63
CA PHE A 155 4.58 -10.45 -3.92
C PHE A 155 3.37 -10.54 -4.87
N HIS A 156 2.66 -11.66 -4.81
CA HIS A 156 1.41 -11.84 -5.53
C HIS A 156 0.48 -12.81 -4.80
N THR A 157 -0.82 -12.54 -4.86
CA THR A 157 -1.86 -13.35 -4.22
C THR A 157 -3.19 -13.15 -4.92
N VAL A 158 -4.11 -14.08 -4.71
CA VAL A 158 -5.48 -14.04 -5.23
C VAL A 158 -6.44 -14.56 -4.18
N SER A 159 -7.63 -13.96 -4.10
CA SER A 159 -8.76 -14.34 -3.25
C SER A 159 -10.00 -14.55 -4.14
N ASP A 160 -11.18 -14.61 -3.53
CA ASP A 160 -12.43 -14.90 -4.25
C ASP A 160 -12.79 -13.79 -5.25
N ASP A 161 -12.67 -12.53 -4.85
CA ASP A 161 -13.10 -11.35 -5.62
C ASP A 161 -12.00 -10.34 -5.93
N TRP A 162 -10.75 -10.57 -5.44
CA TRP A 162 -9.62 -9.68 -5.68
C TRP A 162 -8.30 -10.41 -5.87
N TYR A 163 -7.35 -9.72 -6.49
CA TYR A 163 -5.96 -10.15 -6.61
C TYR A 163 -4.99 -9.00 -6.39
N VAL A 164 -3.75 -9.34 -6.02
CA VAL A 164 -2.60 -8.43 -6.03
C VAL A 164 -1.45 -9.09 -6.79
N VAL A 165 -0.76 -8.30 -7.60
CA VAL A 165 0.49 -8.68 -8.26
C VAL A 165 1.46 -7.51 -8.19
N THR A 166 2.67 -7.75 -7.68
CA THR A 166 3.77 -6.79 -7.76
C THR A 166 4.88 -7.31 -8.66
N TYR A 167 5.60 -6.43 -9.32
CA TYR A 167 6.78 -6.79 -10.11
C TYR A 167 7.71 -5.60 -10.28
N THR A 168 8.94 -5.83 -10.72
CA THR A 168 9.91 -4.78 -11.06
C THR A 168 10.58 -5.08 -12.39
N ASP A 169 10.84 -4.02 -13.16
CA ASP A 169 11.68 -4.08 -14.37
C ASP A 169 13.14 -3.65 -14.10
N GLY A 170 13.50 -3.47 -12.81
CA GLY A 170 14.81 -2.99 -12.38
C GLY A 170 14.88 -1.48 -12.21
N THR A 171 14.02 -0.70 -12.86
CA THR A 171 13.92 0.76 -12.74
C THR A 171 12.72 1.17 -11.90
N PHE A 172 11.58 0.54 -12.18
CA PHE A 172 10.32 0.81 -11.50
C PHE A 172 9.83 -0.41 -10.74
N ILE A 173 9.08 -0.15 -9.67
CA ILE A 173 8.21 -1.10 -9.00
C ILE A 173 6.79 -0.84 -9.46
N TYR A 174 6.08 -1.93 -9.73
CA TYR A 174 4.69 -1.95 -10.14
C TYR A 174 3.87 -2.71 -9.11
N TYR A 175 2.75 -2.12 -8.69
CA TYR A 175 1.76 -2.72 -7.82
C TYR A 175 0.41 -2.72 -8.54
N VAL A 176 -0.23 -3.86 -8.64
CA VAL A 176 -1.53 -4.03 -9.29
C VAL A 176 -2.46 -4.72 -8.32
N LYS A 177 -3.59 -4.07 -7.97
CA LYS A 177 -4.72 -4.69 -7.26
C LYS A 177 -5.94 -4.61 -8.15
N GLY A 178 -6.64 -5.72 -8.33
CA GLY A 178 -7.89 -5.77 -9.07
C GLY A 178 -8.98 -6.44 -8.25
N PHE A 179 -10.20 -5.90 -8.35
CA PHE A 179 -11.43 -6.52 -7.91
C PHE A 179 -12.21 -6.95 -9.15
N VAL A 180 -12.73 -8.16 -9.17
CA VAL A 180 -13.36 -8.75 -10.35
C VAL A 180 -14.72 -9.34 -9.97
N GLY A 181 -15.77 -8.85 -10.60
CA GLY A 181 -17.12 -9.41 -10.53
C GLY A 181 -17.66 -9.80 -11.91
N THR A 182 -18.92 -10.17 -11.97
CA THR A 182 -19.56 -10.62 -13.21
C THR A 182 -19.76 -9.50 -14.22
N GLY A 183 -20.00 -8.25 -13.77
CA GLY A 183 -20.22 -7.09 -14.62
C GLY A 183 -18.95 -6.29 -14.91
N SER A 184 -18.04 -6.18 -13.96
CA SER A 184 -16.88 -5.28 -14.09
C SER A 184 -15.62 -5.75 -13.36
N GLU A 185 -14.46 -5.17 -13.77
CA GLU A 185 -13.19 -5.20 -13.06
C GLU A 185 -12.84 -3.77 -12.63
N ASN A 186 -12.50 -3.56 -11.36
CA ASN A 186 -11.96 -2.30 -10.86
C ASN A 186 -10.50 -2.47 -10.47
N LYS A 187 -9.62 -1.58 -10.92
CA LYS A 187 -8.18 -1.75 -10.82
C LYS A 187 -7.47 -0.54 -10.23
N LEU A 188 -6.57 -0.80 -9.29
CA LEU A 188 -5.56 0.13 -8.79
C LEU A 188 -4.20 -0.31 -9.34
N TYR A 189 -3.57 0.54 -10.12
CA TYR A 189 -2.24 0.31 -10.68
C TYR A 189 -1.31 1.43 -10.21
N ILE A 190 -0.21 1.08 -9.54
CA ILE A 190 0.77 2.02 -9.02
C ILE A 190 2.12 1.71 -9.64
N LYS A 191 2.81 2.75 -10.13
CA LYS A 191 4.16 2.68 -10.68
C LYS A 191 5.02 3.73 -10.00
N TYR A 192 6.19 3.35 -9.48
CA TYR A 192 7.13 4.28 -8.86
C TYR A 192 8.57 3.81 -9.01
N LEU A 193 9.52 4.75 -8.90
CA LEU A 193 10.95 4.44 -9.00
C LEU A 193 11.38 3.48 -7.89
N GLN A 194 12.09 2.41 -8.26
CA GLN A 194 12.63 1.43 -7.30
C GLN A 194 13.57 2.07 -6.28
N SER A 195 14.33 3.11 -6.66
CA SER A 195 15.17 3.89 -5.76
C SER A 195 14.41 4.71 -4.71
N LYS A 196 13.08 4.82 -4.85
CA LYS A 196 12.17 5.51 -3.93
C LYS A 196 11.28 4.54 -3.14
N LYS A 197 11.62 3.25 -3.11
CA LYS A 197 10.81 2.21 -2.47
C LYS A 197 10.45 2.56 -1.02
N ASP A 198 11.45 2.91 -0.22
CA ASP A 198 11.26 3.17 1.20
C ASP A 198 10.42 4.44 1.45
N LEU A 199 10.49 5.43 0.54
CA LEU A 199 9.67 6.63 0.59
C LEU A 199 8.19 6.36 0.32
N TYR A 200 7.89 5.43 -0.61
CA TYR A 200 6.53 5.21 -1.08
C TYR A 200 5.82 3.99 -0.48
N GLN A 201 6.49 3.17 0.30
CA GLN A 201 5.90 1.95 0.87
C GLN A 201 4.64 2.26 1.71
N ASP A 202 4.68 3.27 2.58
CA ASP A 202 3.52 3.65 3.41
C ASP A 202 2.41 4.29 2.57
N VAL A 203 2.76 5.07 1.56
CA VAL A 203 1.80 5.70 0.63
C VAL A 203 1.09 4.63 -0.21
N VAL A 204 1.80 3.62 -0.70
CA VAL A 204 1.21 2.48 -1.44
C VAL A 204 0.21 1.75 -0.55
N GLN A 205 0.54 1.50 0.71
CA GLN A 205 -0.36 0.86 1.66
C GLN A 205 -1.59 1.74 1.97
N GLN A 206 -1.44 3.06 2.09
CA GLN A 206 -2.56 3.99 2.26
C GLN A 206 -3.49 4.00 1.05
N LEU A 207 -2.94 4.00 -0.16
CA LEU A 207 -3.71 3.92 -1.40
C LEU A 207 -4.47 2.60 -1.50
N GLU A 208 -3.82 1.49 -1.18
CA GLU A 208 -4.44 0.16 -1.16
C GLU A 208 -5.60 0.09 -0.18
N ASN A 209 -5.40 0.55 1.07
CA ASN A 209 -6.42 0.58 2.12
C ASN A 209 -7.56 1.59 1.81
N GLY A 210 -7.28 2.59 1.00
CA GLY A 210 -8.24 3.61 0.56
C GLY A 210 -8.94 3.28 -0.75
N PHE A 211 -8.58 2.17 -1.42
CA PHE A 211 -9.21 1.75 -2.67
C PHE A 211 -10.38 0.82 -2.39
N ASN A 212 -11.59 1.28 -2.73
CA ASN A 212 -12.83 0.53 -2.60
C ASN A 212 -13.43 0.34 -3.99
N HIS A 213 -13.83 -0.89 -4.30
CA HIS A 213 -14.54 -1.18 -5.55
C HIS A 213 -15.95 -0.62 -5.55
N GLY A 214 -16.54 -0.50 -6.73
CA GLY A 214 -17.95 -0.21 -6.91
C GLY A 214 -18.81 -1.47 -6.88
N ASP A 215 -19.99 -1.38 -7.48
CA ASP A 215 -20.78 -2.57 -7.78
C ASP A 215 -20.10 -3.33 -8.93
N LEU A 216 -19.60 -4.53 -8.62
CA LEU A 216 -18.86 -5.34 -9.58
C LEU A 216 -19.78 -6.21 -10.45
N ASP A 217 -21.05 -6.30 -10.11
CA ASP A 217 -22.05 -7.15 -10.79
C ASP A 217 -23.04 -6.33 -11.63
N ALA A 218 -22.89 -4.99 -11.61
CA ALA A 218 -23.71 -4.05 -12.39
C ALA A 218 -23.32 -3.99 -13.88
#